data_80f97ec19d0047bd79818877347acc3a
#
_entry.id   80f97ec19d0047bd79818877347acc3a
#
_cell.length_a   1.000
_cell.length_b   1.000
_cell.length_c   1.000
_cell.angle_alpha   90.00
_cell.angle_beta   90.00
_cell.angle_gamma   90.00
#
_symmetry.space_group_name_H-M   'P 1'
#
loop_
_entity.id
_entity.type
_entity.pdbx_description
1 polymer ?
#
loop_
_entity_poly.entity_id
_entity_poly.type
_entity_poly.pdbx_seq_one_letter_code
_entity_poly.pdbx_strand_id
1 'polypeptide(L)'
;MIRFNRWKLMSEALELLGRATSIEAALEVLRAHARAIGCADGVTVVRRDGAEIVYAGEDAVAPLWTGRRFPIEQCISGLAMIERRPIYIPDIYQDARVPHDLYRPTFVVGMAMFPLGIGDPVAALGVYWAKENPAEPDALALLDTLARSANSTFERLAIAREIAESRPGA
;
A
#
# COMPACT_ATOMS: atom_id res chain seq x y z
N MET A 1 -21.43 -14.32 -4.06
CA MET A 1 -21.63 -13.24 -3.07
C MET A 1 -20.34 -12.49 -2.76
N ILE A 2 -19.23 -13.17 -2.46
CA ILE A 2 -17.90 -12.54 -2.18
C ILE A 2 -17.41 -11.71 -3.37
N ARG A 3 -17.45 -12.21 -4.60
CA ARG A 3 -17.02 -11.46 -5.80
C ARG A 3 -17.78 -10.15 -6.01
N PHE A 4 -19.10 -10.17 -5.87
CA PHE A 4 -19.93 -8.96 -6.06
C PHE A 4 -19.59 -7.88 -5.02
N ASN A 5 -19.34 -8.28 -3.78
CA ASN A 5 -18.96 -7.34 -2.73
C ASN A 5 -17.58 -6.70 -2.99
N ARG A 6 -16.60 -7.45 -3.50
CA ARG A 6 -15.25 -6.94 -3.85
C ARG A 6 -15.31 -5.88 -4.95
N TRP A 7 -16.10 -6.11 -6.00
CA TRP A 7 -16.29 -5.14 -7.08
C TRP A 7 -16.98 -3.87 -6.61
N LYS A 8 -17.95 -3.99 -5.71
CA LYS A 8 -18.58 -2.83 -5.08
C LYS A 8 -17.59 -2.02 -4.26
N LEU A 9 -16.81 -2.69 -3.42
CA LEU A 9 -15.76 -2.06 -2.61
C LEU A 9 -14.69 -1.40 -3.49
N MET A 10 -14.32 -2.03 -4.58
CA MET A 10 -13.39 -1.45 -5.55
C MET A 10 -13.95 -0.16 -6.16
N SER A 11 -15.22 -0.17 -6.60
CA SER A 11 -15.88 1.02 -7.13
C SER A 11 -15.94 2.15 -6.11
N GLU A 12 -16.29 1.86 -4.87
CA GLU A 12 -16.30 2.83 -3.77
C GLU A 12 -14.90 3.42 -3.50
N ALA A 13 -13.88 2.56 -3.45
CA ALA A 13 -12.50 2.99 -3.23
C ALA A 13 -12.00 3.91 -4.35
N LEU A 14 -12.27 3.57 -5.62
CA LEU A 14 -11.90 4.39 -6.78
C LEU A 14 -12.57 5.77 -6.73
N GLU A 15 -13.83 5.82 -6.37
CA GLU A 15 -14.58 7.08 -6.22
C GLU A 15 -13.99 7.94 -5.09
N LEU A 16 -13.72 7.36 -3.93
CA LEU A 16 -13.13 8.06 -2.80
C LEU A 16 -11.71 8.54 -3.08
N LEU A 17 -10.89 7.75 -3.78
CA LEU A 17 -9.56 8.18 -4.24
C LEU A 17 -9.65 9.39 -5.18
N GLY A 18 -10.61 9.40 -6.09
CA GLY A 18 -10.86 10.52 -6.99
C GLY A 18 -11.25 11.82 -6.27
N ARG A 19 -11.82 11.72 -5.08
CA ARG A 19 -12.23 12.85 -4.23
C ARG A 19 -11.23 13.22 -3.14
N ALA A 20 -10.20 12.41 -2.91
CA ALA A 20 -9.23 12.66 -1.86
C ALA A 20 -8.49 14.00 -2.08
N THR A 21 -8.35 14.77 -1.01
CA THR A 21 -7.74 16.11 -1.02
C THR A 21 -6.37 16.15 -0.35
N SER A 22 -5.91 15.00 0.18
CA SER A 22 -4.59 14.85 0.79
C SER A 22 -4.06 13.43 0.60
N ILE A 23 -2.76 13.27 0.76
CA ILE A 23 -2.10 11.95 0.75
C ILE A 23 -2.66 11.09 1.89
N GLU A 24 -2.84 11.67 3.07
CA GLU A 24 -3.40 11.00 4.24
C GLU A 24 -4.81 10.45 3.96
N ALA A 25 -5.66 11.24 3.31
CA ALA A 25 -7.00 10.80 2.93
C ALA A 25 -6.95 9.64 1.92
N ALA A 26 -6.06 9.70 0.93
CA ALA A 26 -5.88 8.62 -0.03
C ALA A 26 -5.35 7.33 0.64
N LEU A 27 -4.39 7.43 1.55
CA LEU A 27 -3.88 6.29 2.31
C LEU A 27 -4.96 5.66 3.19
N GLU A 28 -5.84 6.47 3.78
CA GLU A 28 -6.96 5.97 4.59
C GLU A 28 -7.97 5.17 3.72
N VAL A 29 -8.23 5.62 2.50
CA VAL A 29 -9.07 4.85 1.56
C VAL A 29 -8.45 3.48 1.27
N LEU A 30 -7.15 3.42 1.01
CA LEU A 30 -6.43 2.17 0.78
C LEU A 30 -6.50 1.26 2.01
N ARG A 31 -6.22 1.80 3.19
CA ARG A 31 -6.27 1.05 4.45
C ARG A 31 -7.65 0.44 4.69
N ALA A 32 -8.71 1.19 4.43
CA ALA A 32 -10.08 0.76 4.69
C ALA A 32 -10.62 -0.28 3.69
N HIS A 33 -10.10 -0.33 2.47
CA HIS A 33 -10.68 -1.12 1.38
C HIS A 33 -9.79 -2.26 0.86
N ALA A 34 -8.47 -2.09 0.88
CA ALA A 34 -7.56 -3.02 0.19
C ALA A 34 -7.61 -4.44 0.76
N ARG A 35 -7.80 -4.60 2.08
CA ARG A 35 -7.88 -5.92 2.71
C ARG A 35 -9.02 -6.76 2.14
N ALA A 36 -10.22 -6.22 2.08
CA ALA A 36 -11.39 -6.92 1.55
C ALA A 36 -11.29 -7.14 0.03
N ILE A 37 -10.78 -6.16 -0.72
CA ILE A 37 -10.56 -6.27 -2.17
C ILE A 37 -9.57 -7.39 -2.49
N GLY A 38 -8.47 -7.49 -1.75
CA GLY A 38 -7.43 -8.51 -1.91
C GLY A 38 -7.74 -9.86 -1.26
N CYS A 39 -8.87 -10.00 -0.56
CA CYS A 39 -9.15 -11.14 0.31
C CYS A 39 -7.93 -11.46 1.19
N ALA A 40 -7.36 -10.42 1.78
CA ALA A 40 -6.14 -10.51 2.56
C ALA A 40 -6.41 -10.64 4.07
N ASP A 41 -5.41 -11.10 4.80
CA ASP A 41 -5.44 -11.17 6.26
C ASP A 41 -4.96 -9.87 6.92
N GLY A 42 -4.24 -9.04 6.16
CA GLY A 42 -3.84 -7.73 6.63
C GLY A 42 -3.35 -6.81 5.52
N VAL A 43 -3.42 -5.50 5.81
CA VAL A 43 -2.84 -4.44 4.98
C VAL A 43 -2.15 -3.42 5.86
N THR A 44 -1.12 -2.79 5.31
CA THR A 44 -0.47 -1.62 5.90
C THR A 44 -0.39 -0.49 4.89
N VAL A 45 -0.44 0.74 5.38
CA VAL A 45 -0.06 1.92 4.62
C VAL A 45 1.19 2.52 5.24
N VAL A 46 2.18 2.72 4.41
CA VAL A 46 3.53 3.13 4.81
C VAL A 46 3.87 4.44 4.14
N ARG A 47 4.44 5.38 4.89
CA ARG A 47 4.94 6.65 4.36
C ARG A 47 6.46 6.70 4.38
N ARG A 48 7.03 7.31 3.35
CA ARG A 48 8.44 7.66 3.34
C ARG A 48 8.67 8.95 4.12
N ASP A 49 9.69 8.94 4.95
CA ASP A 49 10.19 10.10 5.70
C ASP A 49 11.72 10.14 5.56
N GLY A 50 12.20 10.80 4.50
CA GLY A 50 13.61 10.85 4.15
C GLY A 50 14.19 9.46 3.85
N ALA A 51 15.14 9.02 4.65
CA ALA A 51 15.80 7.72 4.57
C ALA A 51 15.07 6.60 5.34
N GLU A 52 13.95 6.93 5.98
CA GLU A 52 13.14 5.98 6.74
C GLU A 52 11.74 5.82 6.13
N ILE A 53 11.07 4.77 6.55
CA ILE A 53 9.63 4.59 6.39
C ILE A 53 8.94 4.57 7.74
N VAL A 54 7.68 5.00 7.74
CA VAL A 54 6.78 4.97 8.91
C VAL A 54 5.56 4.15 8.56
N TYR A 55 5.23 3.15 9.36
CA TYR A 55 3.96 2.44 9.26
C TYR A 55 2.84 3.34 9.80
N ALA A 56 2.15 4.03 8.89
CA ALA A 56 1.16 5.05 9.22
C ALA A 56 -0.19 4.48 9.66
N GLY A 57 -0.51 3.26 9.23
CA GLY A 57 -1.74 2.58 9.62
C GLY A 57 -1.83 1.17 9.10
N GLU A 58 -2.75 0.39 9.65
CA GLU A 58 -3.02 -0.99 9.27
C GLU A 58 -4.49 -1.36 9.46
N ASP A 59 -4.91 -2.39 8.74
CA ASP A 59 -6.12 -3.18 8.99
C ASP A 59 -5.74 -4.65 8.85
N ALA A 60 -5.71 -5.39 9.95
CA ALA A 60 -5.20 -6.75 9.97
C ALA A 60 -5.91 -7.62 11.02
N VAL A 61 -5.87 -8.94 10.82
CA VAL A 61 -6.41 -9.94 11.75
C VAL A 61 -5.67 -9.97 13.09
N ALA A 62 -4.42 -9.49 13.10
CA ALA A 62 -3.59 -9.34 14.29
C ALA A 62 -2.65 -8.15 14.10
N PRO A 63 -2.17 -7.49 15.18
CA PRO A 63 -1.29 -6.33 15.09
C PRO A 63 -0.02 -6.62 14.27
N LEU A 64 0.38 -5.65 13.45
CA LEU A 64 1.62 -5.67 12.67
C LEU A 64 2.60 -4.62 13.21
N TRP A 65 2.75 -3.48 12.51
CA TRP A 65 3.85 -2.55 12.81
C TRP A 65 3.43 -1.08 12.92
N THR A 66 2.15 -0.76 13.01
CA THR A 66 1.69 0.64 13.09
C THR A 66 2.47 1.44 14.12
N GLY A 67 2.96 2.60 13.71
CA GLY A 67 3.76 3.52 14.52
C GLY A 67 5.26 3.23 14.53
N ARG A 68 5.70 2.09 13.98
CA ARG A 68 7.13 1.76 13.89
C ARG A 68 7.78 2.43 12.68
N ARG A 69 9.07 2.68 12.82
CA ARG A 69 9.94 3.24 11.78
C ARG A 69 11.07 2.27 11.45
N PHE A 70 11.44 2.24 10.18
CA PHE A 70 12.55 1.40 9.70
C PHE A 70 13.35 2.16 8.64
N PRO A 71 14.66 1.93 8.52
CA PRO A 71 15.42 2.38 7.36
C PRO A 71 14.81 1.84 6.05
N ILE A 72 14.75 2.68 5.03
CA ILE A 72 14.07 2.34 3.77
C ILE A 72 14.66 1.10 3.09
N GLU A 73 15.98 0.88 3.22
CA GLU A 73 16.65 -0.27 2.60
C GLU A 73 16.43 -1.60 3.37
N GLN A 74 15.86 -1.55 4.56
CA GLN A 74 15.74 -2.72 5.45
C GLN A 74 14.34 -3.36 5.44
N CYS A 75 13.47 -2.93 4.52
CA CYS A 75 12.11 -3.45 4.45
C CYS A 75 11.63 -3.57 3.01
N ILE A 76 10.70 -4.49 2.77
CA ILE A 76 10.17 -4.73 1.42
C ILE A 76 9.37 -3.55 0.90
N SER A 77 8.67 -2.81 1.75
CA SER A 77 7.97 -1.58 1.36
C SER A 77 8.96 -0.52 0.86
N GLY A 78 10.08 -0.36 1.55
CA GLY A 78 11.17 0.52 1.11
C GLY A 78 11.81 0.05 -0.20
N LEU A 79 12.06 -1.24 -0.34
CA LEU A 79 12.60 -1.82 -1.56
C LEU A 79 11.67 -1.58 -2.77
N ALA A 80 10.35 -1.76 -2.60
CA ALA A 80 9.38 -1.47 -3.65
C ALA A 80 9.42 0.01 -4.08
N MET A 81 9.58 0.94 -3.13
CA MET A 81 9.75 2.36 -3.44
C MET A 81 11.07 2.65 -4.17
N ILE A 82 12.18 2.06 -3.75
CA ILE A 82 13.49 2.23 -4.40
C ILE A 82 13.46 1.67 -5.83
N GLU A 83 12.92 0.47 -6.02
CA GLU A 83 12.82 -0.19 -7.33
C GLU A 83 11.68 0.37 -8.20
N ARG A 84 10.78 1.17 -7.64
CA ARG A 84 9.64 1.81 -8.32
C ARG A 84 8.73 0.81 -9.03
N ARG A 85 8.55 -0.36 -8.45
CA ARG A 85 7.70 -1.43 -8.97
C ARG A 85 7.05 -2.24 -7.86
N PRO A 86 5.88 -2.85 -8.11
CA PRO A 86 5.30 -3.81 -7.19
C PRO A 86 6.23 -5.00 -6.95
N ILE A 87 6.22 -5.51 -5.73
CA ILE A 87 6.93 -6.73 -5.34
C ILE A 87 5.89 -7.71 -4.80
N TYR A 88 5.86 -8.91 -5.39
CA TYR A 88 5.05 -10.02 -4.90
C TYR A 88 5.95 -11.15 -4.40
N ILE A 89 5.71 -11.61 -3.18
CA ILE A 89 6.46 -12.67 -2.53
C ILE A 89 5.46 -13.73 -2.03
N PRO A 90 5.36 -14.87 -2.73
CA PRO A 90 4.42 -15.94 -2.35
C PRO A 90 4.70 -16.56 -0.98
N ASP A 91 5.98 -16.76 -0.66
CA ASP A 91 6.46 -17.26 0.63
C ASP A 91 7.66 -16.43 1.10
N ILE A 92 7.45 -15.65 2.16
CA ILE A 92 8.46 -14.75 2.70
C ILE A 92 9.70 -15.49 3.21
N TYR A 93 9.56 -16.74 3.65
CA TYR A 93 10.68 -17.52 4.19
C TYR A 93 11.57 -18.12 3.09
N GLN A 94 11.13 -18.09 1.83
CA GLN A 94 11.93 -18.44 0.66
C GLN A 94 12.60 -17.24 0.00
N ASP A 95 12.39 -16.04 0.49
CA ASP A 95 12.95 -14.81 -0.07
C ASP A 95 13.96 -14.16 0.90
N ALA A 96 15.22 -14.14 0.50
CA ALA A 96 16.31 -13.62 1.34
C ALA A 96 16.24 -12.08 1.56
N ARG A 97 15.45 -11.36 0.78
CA ARG A 97 15.27 -9.91 0.95
C ARG A 97 14.42 -9.56 2.17
N VAL A 98 13.62 -10.53 2.64
CA VAL A 98 12.69 -10.33 3.76
C VAL A 98 13.45 -10.42 5.08
N PRO A 99 13.32 -9.44 5.98
CA PRO A 99 13.87 -9.52 7.34
C PRO A 99 13.04 -10.49 8.18
N HIS A 100 13.32 -11.79 8.09
CA HIS A 100 12.50 -12.86 8.64
C HIS A 100 12.18 -12.68 10.13
N ASP A 101 13.09 -12.18 10.93
CA ASP A 101 12.88 -12.00 12.37
C ASP A 101 11.78 -10.99 12.69
N LEU A 102 11.55 -10.01 11.81
CA LEU A 102 10.46 -9.05 11.92
C LEU A 102 9.10 -9.72 11.68
N TYR A 103 9.07 -10.73 10.83
CA TYR A 103 7.83 -11.42 10.41
C TYR A 103 7.47 -12.63 11.25
N ARG A 104 8.44 -13.29 11.89
CA ARG A 104 8.20 -14.51 12.71
C ARG A 104 7.09 -14.36 13.74
N PRO A 105 6.93 -13.22 14.46
CA PRO A 105 5.84 -13.06 15.42
C PRO A 105 4.47 -12.81 14.77
N THR A 106 4.40 -12.71 13.44
CA THR A 106 3.19 -12.33 12.71
C THR A 106 2.55 -13.53 12.01
N PHE A 107 1.32 -13.33 11.51
CA PHE A 107 0.64 -14.34 10.67
C PHE A 107 1.16 -14.41 9.23
N VAL A 108 2.02 -13.49 8.81
CA VAL A 108 2.37 -13.29 7.39
C VAL A 108 3.17 -14.46 6.83
N VAL A 109 2.69 -15.01 5.72
CA VAL A 109 3.38 -16.00 4.88
C VAL A 109 3.62 -15.45 3.48
N GLY A 110 2.61 -14.88 2.85
CA GLY A 110 2.71 -14.23 1.55
C GLY A 110 2.47 -12.73 1.64
N MET A 111 3.07 -11.96 0.72
CA MET A 111 2.86 -10.52 0.68
C MET A 111 2.92 -9.96 -0.74
N ALA A 112 2.29 -8.80 -0.92
CA ALA A 112 2.48 -7.92 -2.06
C ALA A 112 2.72 -6.49 -1.57
N MET A 113 3.65 -5.79 -2.19
CA MET A 113 3.96 -4.39 -1.92
C MET A 113 3.76 -3.56 -3.17
N PHE A 114 3.01 -2.49 -3.06
CA PHE A 114 2.73 -1.57 -4.16
C PHE A 114 3.30 -0.19 -3.80
N PRO A 115 4.32 0.30 -4.52
CA PRO A 115 4.81 1.65 -4.31
C PRO A 115 3.76 2.66 -4.78
N LEU A 116 3.65 3.76 -4.08
CA LEU A 116 2.65 4.80 -4.31
C LEU A 116 3.35 6.14 -4.56
N GLY A 117 2.98 6.77 -5.65
CA GLY A 117 3.57 8.01 -6.15
C GLY A 117 4.23 7.83 -7.51
N ILE A 118 4.08 8.84 -8.37
CA ILE A 118 4.66 8.86 -9.70
C ILE A 118 6.04 9.51 -9.63
N GLY A 119 7.00 8.92 -10.36
CA GLY A 119 8.40 9.34 -10.32
C GLY A 119 9.11 8.79 -9.09
N ASP A 120 9.13 9.53 -7.99
CA ASP A 120 9.74 9.11 -6.72
C ASP A 120 8.64 8.73 -5.71
N PRO A 121 8.43 7.44 -5.43
CA PRO A 121 7.37 6.99 -4.54
C PRO A 121 7.50 7.57 -3.12
N VAL A 122 6.38 8.03 -2.58
CA VAL A 122 6.30 8.69 -1.26
C VAL A 122 5.62 7.80 -0.21
N ALA A 123 5.04 6.70 -0.65
CA ALA A 123 4.32 5.77 0.21
C ALA A 123 4.31 4.36 -0.40
N ALA A 124 3.78 3.39 0.34
CA ALA A 124 3.53 2.04 -0.15
C ALA A 124 2.27 1.45 0.50
N LEU A 125 1.59 0.58 -0.25
CA LEU A 125 0.54 -0.30 0.24
C LEU A 125 1.13 -1.70 0.41
N GLY A 126 1.16 -2.21 1.62
CA GLY A 126 1.48 -3.60 1.94
C GLY A 126 0.22 -4.43 2.08
N VAL A 127 0.20 -5.61 1.48
CA VAL A 127 -0.91 -6.56 1.57
C VAL A 127 -0.35 -7.91 1.96
N TYR A 128 -0.97 -8.58 2.94
CA TYR A 128 -0.42 -9.77 3.58
C TYR A 128 -1.44 -10.89 3.67
N TRP A 129 -0.98 -12.11 3.41
CA TRP A 129 -1.77 -13.34 3.52
C TRP A 129 -1.09 -14.31 4.49
N ALA A 130 -1.91 -15.02 5.26
CA ALA A 130 -1.46 -16.12 6.12
C ALA A 130 -1.17 -17.43 5.34
N LYS A 131 -1.15 -17.35 4.01
CA LYS A 131 -0.88 -18.44 3.07
C LYS A 131 0.11 -17.98 2.01
N GLU A 132 0.73 -18.93 1.31
CA GLU A 132 1.70 -18.66 0.24
C GLU A 132 1.10 -17.85 -0.92
N ASN A 133 -0.16 -18.04 -1.26
CA ASN A 133 -0.81 -17.37 -2.37
C ASN A 133 -2.12 -16.71 -1.93
N PRO A 134 -2.54 -15.61 -2.59
CA PRO A 134 -3.86 -15.05 -2.37
C PRO A 134 -4.96 -16.10 -2.60
N ALA A 135 -6.00 -16.05 -1.78
CA ALA A 135 -7.13 -16.96 -1.90
C ALA A 135 -7.89 -16.80 -3.23
N GLU A 136 -7.87 -15.58 -3.79
CA GLU A 136 -8.54 -15.25 -5.04
C GLU A 136 -7.50 -14.97 -6.15
N PRO A 137 -7.61 -15.64 -7.33
CA PRO A 137 -6.63 -15.49 -8.41
C PRO A 137 -6.52 -14.07 -8.98
N ASP A 138 -7.59 -13.26 -8.91
CA ASP A 138 -7.65 -11.88 -9.40
C ASP A 138 -7.21 -10.84 -8.35
N ALA A 139 -6.86 -11.27 -7.13
CA ALA A 139 -6.53 -10.36 -6.03
C ALA A 139 -5.39 -9.39 -6.38
N LEU A 140 -4.30 -9.91 -6.93
CA LEU A 140 -3.12 -9.09 -7.29
C LEU A 140 -3.46 -8.06 -8.38
N ALA A 141 -4.26 -8.44 -9.39
CA ALA A 141 -4.68 -7.54 -10.45
C ALA A 141 -5.59 -6.41 -9.93
N LEU A 142 -6.52 -6.72 -9.03
CA LEU A 142 -7.39 -5.72 -8.40
C LEU A 142 -6.58 -4.77 -7.51
N LEU A 143 -5.67 -5.28 -6.72
CA LEU A 143 -4.80 -4.47 -5.87
C LEU A 143 -3.87 -3.58 -6.69
N ASP A 144 -3.31 -4.08 -7.79
CA ASP A 144 -2.50 -3.27 -8.70
C ASP A 144 -3.33 -2.13 -9.32
N THR A 145 -4.56 -2.40 -9.73
CA THR A 145 -5.49 -1.37 -10.23
C THR A 145 -5.80 -0.33 -9.17
N LEU A 146 -6.04 -0.76 -7.94
CA LEU A 146 -6.28 0.14 -6.80
C LEU A 146 -5.05 1.05 -6.54
N ALA A 147 -3.85 0.48 -6.53
CA ALA A 147 -2.60 1.22 -6.34
C ALA A 147 -2.34 2.23 -7.48
N ARG A 148 -2.62 1.86 -8.72
CA ARG A 148 -2.53 2.78 -9.87
C ARG A 148 -3.51 3.94 -9.76
N SER A 149 -4.71 3.69 -9.27
CA SER A 149 -5.70 4.76 -9.02
C SER A 149 -5.21 5.71 -7.92
N ALA A 150 -4.60 5.19 -6.87
CA ALA A 150 -3.96 6.01 -5.84
C ALA A 150 -2.80 6.85 -6.42
N ASN A 151 -2.00 6.30 -7.32
CA ASN A 151 -0.93 7.03 -8.01
C ASN A 151 -1.48 8.22 -8.80
N SER A 152 -2.60 8.06 -9.52
CA SER A 152 -3.27 9.15 -10.22
C SER A 152 -3.75 10.23 -9.24
N THR A 153 -4.24 9.85 -8.08
CA THR A 153 -4.61 10.78 -7.01
C THR A 153 -3.39 11.56 -6.50
N PHE A 154 -2.29 10.90 -6.24
CA PHE A 154 -1.06 11.53 -5.77
C PHE A 154 -0.49 12.51 -6.79
N GLU A 155 -0.51 12.15 -8.07
CA GLU A 155 -0.10 13.06 -9.16
C GLU A 155 -0.98 14.31 -9.22
N ARG A 156 -2.30 14.12 -9.15
CA ARG A 156 -3.24 15.25 -9.12
C ARG A 156 -3.00 16.19 -7.95
N LEU A 157 -2.73 15.64 -6.77
CA LEU A 157 -2.43 16.43 -5.58
C LEU A 157 -1.10 17.18 -5.69
N ALA A 158 -0.07 16.57 -6.27
CA ALA A 158 1.22 17.19 -6.51
C ALA A 158 1.10 18.35 -7.49
N ILE A 159 0.41 18.18 -8.62
CA ILE A 159 0.15 19.22 -9.62
C ILE A 159 -0.63 20.39 -8.99
N ALA A 160 -1.68 20.11 -8.21
CA ALA A 160 -2.47 21.14 -7.55
C ALA A 160 -1.62 21.98 -6.57
N ARG A 161 -0.69 21.35 -5.86
CA ARG A 161 0.26 22.04 -4.98
C ARG A 161 1.21 22.95 -5.76
N GLU A 162 1.81 22.44 -6.83
CA GLU A 162 2.70 23.23 -7.70
C GLU A 162 2.00 24.46 -8.28
N ILE A 163 0.75 24.32 -8.74
CA ILE A 163 -0.07 25.43 -9.24
C ILE A 163 -0.32 26.45 -8.13
N ALA A 164 -0.64 26.02 -6.92
CA ALA A 164 -0.89 26.90 -5.79
C ALA A 164 0.37 27.68 -5.37
N GLU A 165 1.53 27.01 -5.35
CA GLU A 165 2.84 27.60 -5.02
C GLU A 165 3.35 28.57 -6.10
N SER A 166 2.96 28.39 -7.37
CA SER A 166 3.38 29.23 -8.51
C SER A 166 2.54 30.52 -8.69
N ARG A 167 1.44 30.70 -7.96
CA ARG A 167 0.62 31.92 -8.01
C ARG A 167 1.29 33.05 -7.22
N PRO A 168 1.73 34.15 -7.87
CA PRO A 168 2.28 35.29 -7.14
C PRO A 168 1.18 36.01 -6.38
N GLY A 169 1.30 36.06 -5.06
CA GLY A 169 0.57 37.00 -4.20
C GLY A 169 -0.94 36.69 -4.07
N ALA A 170 -1.28 35.73 -3.23
CA ALA A 170 -2.54 35.77 -2.51
C ALA A 170 -2.28 36.17 -1.07
#